data_820e913b9a04ab4732996b25cac55434
#
_entry.id   820e913b9a04ab4732996b25cac55434
#
_cell.length_a   1.000
_cell.length_b   1.000
_cell.length_c   1.000
_cell.angle_alpha   90.00
_cell.angle_beta   90.00
_cell.angle_gamma   90.00
#
_symmetry.space_group_name_H-M   'P 1'
#
loop_
_entity.id
_entity.type
_entity.pdbx_description
1 polymer ?
#
loop_
_entity_poly.entity_id
_entity_poly.type
_entity_poly.pdbx_seq_one_letter_code
_entity_poly.pdbx_strand_id
1 'polypeptide(L)'
;MKKVLSWALCILWMGVIFGMSAMPGDVSGEQSGTVTKIVLSVLSFCFGEQTAGAVPVDTLEFLVRKAAHMTEYAILFGLYCHALRVSGVKRAALTALLMSAAYAASDEFHQSFTDGRGPSPIDVCIDTAGAGIALLLRAAFLRVRKKRMPCGAAKS
;
A
#
# COMPACT_ATOMS: atom_id res chain seq x y z
N MET A 1 14.06 14.19 -18.41
CA MET A 1 13.36 12.92 -18.67
C MET A 1 13.10 12.11 -17.39
N LYS A 2 14.08 11.72 -16.55
CA LYS A 2 13.87 10.89 -15.35
C LYS A 2 12.86 11.47 -14.35
N LYS A 3 12.89 12.79 -14.07
CA LYS A 3 11.93 13.44 -13.15
C LYS A 3 10.48 13.34 -13.66
N VAL A 4 10.26 13.67 -14.92
CA VAL A 4 8.91 13.63 -15.52
C VAL A 4 8.34 12.22 -15.48
N LEU A 5 9.13 11.22 -15.87
CA LEU A 5 8.71 9.82 -15.84
C LEU A 5 8.36 9.35 -14.42
N SER A 6 9.15 9.75 -13.40
CA SER A 6 8.88 9.36 -12.00
C SER A 6 7.55 9.94 -11.49
N TRP A 7 7.26 11.20 -11.81
CA TRP A 7 5.98 11.81 -11.44
C TRP A 7 4.80 11.27 -12.26
N ALA A 8 5.01 10.95 -13.54
CA ALA A 8 3.99 10.29 -14.36
C ALA A 8 3.58 8.92 -13.76
N LEU A 9 4.54 8.14 -13.26
CA LEU A 9 4.24 6.87 -12.56
C LEU A 9 3.45 7.09 -11.27
N CYS A 10 3.74 8.16 -10.49
CA CYS A 10 2.95 8.50 -9.32
C CYS A 10 1.50 8.82 -9.70
N ILE A 11 1.31 9.66 -10.72
CA ILE A 11 -0.04 10.05 -11.18
C ILE A 11 -0.81 8.85 -11.73
N LEU A 12 -0.15 8.00 -12.50
CA LEU A 12 -0.76 6.77 -13.01
C LEU A 12 -1.22 5.86 -11.86
N TRP A 13 -0.37 5.66 -10.84
CA TRP A 13 -0.71 4.81 -9.69
C TRP A 13 -1.82 5.42 -8.83
N MET A 14 -1.82 6.74 -8.63
CA MET A 14 -2.94 7.44 -8.00
C MET A 14 -4.25 7.21 -8.77
N GLY A 15 -4.19 7.25 -10.10
CA GLY A 15 -5.35 6.94 -10.95
C GLY A 15 -5.84 5.50 -10.79
N VAL A 16 -4.93 4.52 -10.58
CA VAL A 16 -5.30 3.13 -10.28
C VAL A 16 -6.02 3.04 -8.94
N ILE A 17 -5.46 3.63 -7.87
CA ILE A 17 -6.09 3.65 -6.54
C ILE A 17 -7.49 4.29 -6.65
N PHE A 18 -7.58 5.48 -7.26
CA PHE A 18 -8.85 6.18 -7.44
C PHE A 18 -9.89 5.35 -8.19
N GLY A 19 -9.49 4.68 -9.29
CA GLY A 19 -10.38 3.82 -10.06
C GLY A 19 -10.88 2.62 -9.26
N MET A 20 -10.05 2.01 -8.44
CA MET A 20 -10.44 0.89 -7.56
C MET A 20 -11.31 1.37 -6.40
N SER A 21 -11.03 2.55 -5.85
CA SER A 21 -11.83 3.18 -4.79
C SER A 21 -13.20 3.63 -5.27
N ALA A 22 -13.34 3.98 -6.55
CA ALA A 22 -14.61 4.37 -7.17
C ALA A 22 -15.56 3.19 -7.42
N MET A 23 -15.10 1.93 -7.28
CA MET A 23 -15.95 0.78 -7.49
C MET A 23 -17.00 0.64 -6.37
N PRO A 24 -18.26 0.35 -6.70
CA PRO A 24 -19.30 0.06 -5.73
C PRO A 24 -18.89 -1.06 -4.76
N GLY A 25 -19.45 -1.05 -3.55
CA GLY A 25 -19.06 -1.97 -2.48
C GLY A 25 -19.29 -3.45 -2.82
N ASP A 26 -20.32 -3.78 -3.59
CA ASP A 26 -20.64 -5.12 -4.09
C ASP A 26 -19.57 -5.64 -5.07
N VAL A 27 -19.16 -4.84 -6.06
CA VAL A 27 -18.13 -5.19 -7.05
C VAL A 27 -16.77 -5.39 -6.35
N SER A 28 -16.42 -4.49 -5.41
CA SER A 28 -15.23 -4.63 -4.59
C SER A 28 -15.28 -5.87 -3.70
N GLY A 29 -16.48 -6.28 -3.24
CA GLY A 29 -16.72 -7.52 -2.51
C GLY A 29 -16.42 -8.76 -3.35
N GLU A 30 -16.92 -8.84 -4.58
CA GLU A 30 -16.68 -9.97 -5.49
C GLU A 30 -15.19 -10.15 -5.79
N GLN A 31 -14.44 -9.06 -6.00
CA GLN A 31 -12.99 -9.11 -6.21
C GLN A 31 -12.26 -9.64 -4.97
N SER A 32 -12.61 -9.13 -3.78
CA SER A 32 -12.07 -9.63 -2.51
C SER A 32 -12.39 -11.11 -2.32
N GLY A 33 -13.62 -11.54 -2.61
CA GLY A 33 -14.07 -12.92 -2.50
C GLY A 33 -13.28 -13.89 -3.38
N THR A 34 -12.88 -13.47 -4.58
CA THR A 34 -12.03 -14.28 -5.45
C THR A 34 -10.65 -14.49 -4.84
N VAL A 35 -10.02 -13.42 -4.34
CA VAL A 35 -8.71 -13.51 -3.66
C VAL A 35 -8.83 -14.33 -2.37
N THR A 36 -9.90 -14.15 -1.61
CA THR A 36 -10.20 -14.93 -0.39
C THR A 36 -10.28 -16.42 -0.66
N LYS A 37 -10.93 -16.85 -1.75
CA LYS A 37 -10.97 -18.25 -2.16
C LYS A 37 -9.56 -18.82 -2.41
N ILE A 38 -8.70 -18.06 -3.07
CA ILE A 38 -7.30 -18.44 -3.30
C ILE A 38 -6.56 -18.57 -1.96
N VAL A 39 -6.71 -17.59 -1.07
CA VAL A 39 -6.08 -17.62 0.26
C VAL A 39 -6.57 -18.83 1.07
N LEU A 40 -7.88 -19.11 1.08
CA LEU A 40 -8.44 -20.28 1.74
C LEU A 40 -7.88 -21.59 1.17
N SER A 41 -7.75 -21.70 -0.16
CA SER A 41 -7.16 -22.88 -0.81
C SER A 41 -5.70 -23.08 -0.39
N VAL A 42 -4.93 -22.03 -0.29
CA VAL A 42 -3.53 -22.09 0.19
C VAL A 42 -3.48 -22.48 1.68
N LEU A 43 -4.36 -21.90 2.51
CA LEU A 43 -4.43 -22.22 3.94
C LEU A 43 -4.84 -23.68 4.15
N SER A 44 -5.83 -24.19 3.41
CA SER A 44 -6.24 -25.60 3.50
C SER A 44 -5.14 -26.54 3.07
N PHE A 45 -4.39 -26.19 2.04
CA PHE A 45 -3.24 -26.97 1.58
C PHE A 45 -2.11 -27.00 2.61
N CYS A 46 -1.80 -25.85 3.26
CA CYS A 46 -0.68 -25.74 4.20
C CYS A 46 -1.02 -26.26 5.61
N PHE A 47 -2.24 -26.04 6.08
CA PHE A 47 -2.63 -26.24 7.50
C PHE A 47 -3.84 -27.20 7.70
N GLY A 48 -4.40 -27.72 6.60
CA GLY A 48 -5.55 -28.61 6.62
C GLY A 48 -6.91 -27.88 6.60
N GLU A 49 -7.94 -28.57 6.10
CA GLU A 49 -9.29 -28.00 5.90
C GLU A 49 -9.95 -27.52 7.20
N GLN A 50 -9.70 -28.19 8.34
CA GLN A 50 -10.26 -27.81 9.62
C GLN A 50 -9.76 -26.43 10.09
N THR A 51 -8.49 -26.12 9.84
CA THR A 51 -7.88 -24.83 10.19
C THR A 51 -8.38 -23.73 9.26
N ALA A 52 -8.47 -24.00 7.97
CA ALA A 52 -8.99 -23.04 6.98
C ALA A 52 -10.48 -22.75 7.23
N GLY A 53 -11.29 -23.75 7.59
CA GLY A 53 -12.72 -23.60 7.90
C GLY A 53 -13.03 -22.91 9.23
N ALA A 54 -12.04 -22.78 10.12
CA ALA A 54 -12.20 -22.06 11.39
C ALA A 54 -12.20 -20.53 11.23
N VAL A 55 -11.73 -20.00 10.11
CA VAL A 55 -11.71 -18.56 9.85
C VAL A 55 -13.01 -18.15 9.16
N PRO A 56 -13.82 -17.25 9.75
CA PRO A 56 -15.02 -16.73 9.10
C PRO A 56 -14.66 -16.04 7.75
N VAL A 57 -15.35 -16.41 6.69
CA VAL A 57 -15.07 -15.93 5.34
C VAL A 57 -15.16 -14.40 5.27
N ASP A 58 -16.18 -13.80 5.88
CA ASP A 58 -16.37 -12.34 5.91
C ASP A 58 -15.19 -11.60 6.56
N THR A 59 -14.63 -12.19 7.63
CA THR A 59 -13.44 -11.64 8.30
C THR A 59 -12.22 -11.69 7.38
N LEU A 60 -12.06 -12.80 6.66
CA LEU A 60 -10.95 -12.95 5.74
C LEU A 60 -11.07 -12.00 4.54
N GLU A 61 -12.28 -11.83 3.98
CA GLU A 61 -12.55 -10.86 2.93
C GLU A 61 -12.25 -9.43 3.35
N PHE A 62 -12.66 -9.07 4.57
CA PHE A 62 -12.32 -7.77 5.16
C PHE A 62 -10.80 -7.58 5.26
N LEU A 63 -10.07 -8.57 5.78
CA LEU A 63 -8.61 -8.52 5.92
C LEU A 63 -7.90 -8.45 4.56
N VAL A 64 -8.35 -9.21 3.58
CA VAL A 64 -7.81 -9.19 2.21
C VAL A 64 -7.97 -7.79 1.61
N ARG A 65 -9.16 -7.19 1.74
CA ARG A 65 -9.43 -5.83 1.26
C ARG A 65 -8.52 -4.80 1.93
N LYS A 66 -8.38 -4.85 3.26
CA LYS A 66 -7.50 -3.93 3.99
C LYS A 66 -6.02 -4.13 3.63
N ALA A 67 -5.58 -5.37 3.45
CA ALA A 67 -4.22 -5.66 3.01
C ALA A 67 -3.94 -5.15 1.58
N ALA A 68 -4.92 -5.22 0.69
CA ALA A 68 -4.82 -4.64 -0.66
C ALA A 68 -4.60 -3.12 -0.58
N HIS A 69 -5.45 -2.38 0.15
CA HIS A 69 -5.30 -0.94 0.35
C HIS A 69 -3.93 -0.58 0.97
N MET A 70 -3.54 -1.26 2.04
CA MET A 70 -2.20 -1.05 2.65
C MET A 70 -1.08 -1.24 1.62
N THR A 71 -1.19 -2.24 0.74
CA THR A 71 -0.21 -2.51 -0.31
C THR A 71 -0.18 -1.41 -1.36
N GLU A 72 -1.34 -0.91 -1.79
CA GLU A 72 -1.46 0.19 -2.74
C GLU A 72 -0.77 1.45 -2.21
N TYR A 73 -0.98 1.80 -0.95
CA TYR A 73 -0.34 2.95 -0.32
C TYR A 73 1.14 2.73 -0.01
N ALA A 74 1.57 1.50 0.26
CA ALA A 74 2.98 1.16 0.36
C ALA A 74 3.73 1.39 -0.98
N ILE A 75 3.12 1.01 -2.09
CA ILE A 75 3.65 1.24 -3.45
C ILE A 75 3.66 2.74 -3.74
N LEU A 76 2.57 3.47 -3.46
CA LEU A 76 2.47 4.92 -3.67
C LEU A 76 3.57 5.67 -2.91
N PHE A 77 3.80 5.31 -1.64
CA PHE A 77 4.92 5.85 -0.85
C PHE A 77 6.26 5.63 -1.54
N GLY A 78 6.51 4.42 -2.06
CA GLY A 78 7.73 4.07 -2.77
C GLY A 78 7.94 4.95 -4.00
N LEU A 79 6.90 5.13 -4.80
CA LEU A 79 6.89 5.97 -5.99
C LEU A 79 7.14 7.45 -5.65
N TYR A 80 6.42 8.00 -4.67
CA TYR A 80 6.63 9.37 -4.19
C TYR A 80 8.05 9.57 -3.67
N CYS A 81 8.53 8.63 -2.84
CA CYS A 81 9.88 8.71 -2.29
C CYS A 81 10.95 8.70 -3.40
N HIS A 82 10.75 7.92 -4.46
CA HIS A 82 11.63 7.92 -5.62
C HIS A 82 11.56 9.24 -6.38
N ALA A 83 10.37 9.71 -6.74
CA ALA A 83 10.16 10.95 -7.49
C ALA A 83 10.72 12.18 -6.77
N LEU A 84 10.48 12.28 -5.46
CA LEU A 84 10.99 13.37 -4.62
C LEU A 84 12.52 13.36 -4.52
N ARG A 85 13.15 12.18 -4.42
CA ARG A 85 14.62 12.05 -4.41
C ARG A 85 15.24 12.47 -5.74
N VAL A 86 14.68 12.04 -6.85
CA VAL A 86 15.12 12.44 -8.20
C VAL A 86 14.91 13.94 -8.40
N SER A 87 13.93 14.53 -7.73
CA SER A 87 13.66 15.98 -7.74
C SER A 87 14.57 16.79 -6.79
N GLY A 88 15.39 16.12 -5.96
CA GLY A 88 16.35 16.78 -5.06
C GLY A 88 15.78 17.18 -3.69
N VAL A 89 14.62 16.65 -3.30
CA VAL A 89 13.99 16.96 -2.00
C VAL A 89 14.77 16.30 -0.87
N LYS A 90 15.29 17.10 0.09
CA LYS A 90 16.16 16.62 1.17
C LYS A 90 15.47 15.62 2.11
N ARG A 91 14.20 15.83 2.44
CA ARG A 91 13.41 14.95 3.33
C ARG A 91 12.40 14.10 2.56
N ALA A 92 12.81 13.56 1.41
CA ALA A 92 11.93 12.85 0.48
C ALA A 92 11.06 11.76 1.13
N ALA A 93 11.60 11.01 2.10
CA ALA A 93 10.83 9.93 2.75
C ALA A 93 9.71 10.48 3.67
N LEU A 94 9.98 11.54 4.44
CA LEU A 94 8.96 12.17 5.27
C LEU A 94 7.91 12.86 4.41
N THR A 95 8.34 13.59 3.38
CA THR A 95 7.43 14.24 2.43
C THR A 95 6.56 13.21 1.71
N ALA A 96 7.13 12.07 1.29
CA ALA A 96 6.38 10.98 0.67
C ALA A 96 5.31 10.40 1.60
N LEU A 97 5.63 10.22 2.90
CA LEU A 97 4.66 9.73 3.89
C LEU A 97 3.50 10.72 4.06
N LEU A 98 3.80 12.01 4.20
CA LEU A 98 2.78 13.05 4.33
C LEU A 98 1.90 13.16 3.08
N MET A 99 2.49 13.05 1.89
CA MET A 99 1.74 13.02 0.62
C MET A 99 0.84 11.78 0.51
N SER A 100 1.33 10.61 0.94
CA SER A 100 0.52 9.38 0.95
C SER A 100 -0.65 9.51 1.93
N ALA A 101 -0.44 10.06 3.13
CA ALA A 101 -1.50 10.29 4.10
C ALA A 101 -2.54 11.31 3.60
N ALA A 102 -2.09 12.40 2.96
CA ALA A 102 -3.00 13.38 2.36
C ALA A 102 -3.82 12.77 1.22
N TYR A 103 -3.21 11.91 0.40
CA TYR A 103 -3.92 11.20 -0.66
C TYR A 103 -4.91 10.20 -0.09
N ALA A 104 -4.57 9.44 0.99
CA ALA A 104 -5.50 8.55 1.67
C ALA A 104 -6.73 9.29 2.20
N ALA A 105 -6.53 10.47 2.80
CA ALA A 105 -7.65 11.30 3.25
C ALA A 105 -8.54 11.79 2.08
N SER A 106 -7.94 12.13 0.93
CA SER A 106 -8.70 12.53 -0.26
C SER A 106 -9.43 11.37 -0.92
N ASP A 107 -8.85 10.19 -0.90
CA ASP A 107 -9.45 8.96 -1.42
C ASP A 107 -10.66 8.56 -0.57
N GLU A 108 -10.53 8.57 0.76
CA GLU A 108 -11.63 8.29 1.69
C GLU A 108 -12.77 9.32 1.55
N PHE A 109 -12.43 10.59 1.37
CA PHE A 109 -13.43 11.62 1.07
C PHE A 109 -14.16 11.32 -0.24
N HIS A 110 -13.46 10.87 -1.27
CA HIS A 110 -14.06 10.45 -2.53
C HIS A 110 -14.98 9.22 -2.35
N GLN A 111 -14.56 8.23 -1.56
CA GLN A 111 -15.37 7.05 -1.26
C GLN A 111 -16.69 7.37 -0.56
N SER A 112 -16.79 8.51 0.13
CA SER A 112 -18.04 8.94 0.75
C SER A 112 -19.16 9.23 -0.26
N PHE A 113 -18.82 9.40 -1.54
CA PHE A 113 -19.78 9.57 -2.65
C PHE A 113 -20.05 8.28 -3.42
N THR A 114 -19.47 7.15 -3.01
CA THR A 114 -19.61 5.86 -3.69
C THR A 114 -20.67 5.01 -2.98
N ASP A 115 -21.62 4.47 -3.73
CA ASP A 115 -22.70 3.65 -3.19
C ASP A 115 -22.18 2.43 -2.42
N GLY A 116 -22.77 2.19 -1.25
CA GLY A 116 -22.41 1.08 -0.37
C GLY A 116 -21.09 1.26 0.39
N ARG A 117 -20.48 2.48 0.36
CA ARG A 117 -19.29 2.83 1.17
C ARG A 117 -19.60 4.03 2.07
N GLY A 118 -19.12 3.95 3.30
CA GLY A 118 -19.20 5.06 4.26
C GLY A 118 -17.80 5.60 4.57
N PRO A 119 -17.65 6.93 4.78
CA PRO A 119 -16.35 7.52 5.14
C PRO A 119 -15.89 6.96 6.49
N SER A 120 -14.66 6.49 6.54
CA SER A 120 -14.06 5.90 7.75
C SER A 120 -12.66 6.49 8.02
N PRO A 121 -12.52 7.36 9.03
CA PRO A 121 -11.20 7.86 9.43
C PRO A 121 -10.21 6.74 9.77
N ILE A 122 -10.73 5.57 10.16
CA ILE A 122 -9.91 4.38 10.45
C ILE A 122 -9.25 3.89 9.16
N ASP A 123 -9.92 3.98 8.03
CA ASP A 123 -9.38 3.54 6.74
C ASP A 123 -8.23 4.43 6.29
N VAL A 124 -8.30 5.74 6.50
CA VAL A 124 -7.15 6.66 6.32
C VAL A 124 -5.95 6.22 7.16
N CYS A 125 -6.18 5.79 8.41
CA CYS A 125 -5.11 5.31 9.28
C CYS A 125 -4.50 4.00 8.76
N ILE A 126 -5.32 3.06 8.28
CA ILE A 126 -4.88 1.78 7.73
C ILE A 126 -4.04 2.00 6.47
N ASP A 127 -4.49 2.83 5.55
CA ASP A 127 -3.80 3.18 4.32
C ASP A 127 -2.46 3.88 4.60
N THR A 128 -2.49 4.85 5.52
CA THR A 128 -1.27 5.53 6.00
C THR A 128 -0.31 4.55 6.69
N ALA A 129 -0.83 3.55 7.42
CA ALA A 129 0.00 2.51 8.03
C ALA A 129 0.73 1.67 6.96
N GLY A 130 0.12 1.39 5.82
CA GLY A 130 0.78 0.75 4.67
C GLY A 130 2.00 1.55 4.19
N ALA A 131 1.84 2.86 4.00
CA ALA A 131 2.94 3.78 3.67
C ALA A 131 4.02 3.81 4.79
N GLY A 132 3.61 3.77 6.06
CA GLY A 132 4.50 3.72 7.22
C GLY A 132 5.33 2.44 7.28
N ILE A 133 4.73 1.28 7.00
CA ILE A 133 5.43 -0.01 6.90
C ILE A 133 6.49 0.06 5.80
N ALA A 134 6.16 0.59 4.62
CA ALA A 134 7.11 0.76 3.53
C ALA A 134 8.28 1.69 3.93
N LEU A 135 8.02 2.76 4.69
CA LEU A 135 9.06 3.62 5.26
C LEU A 135 9.99 2.85 6.19
N LEU A 136 9.45 2.03 7.10
CA LEU A 136 10.22 1.23 8.05
C LEU A 136 11.08 0.17 7.34
N LEU A 137 10.48 -0.56 6.40
CA LEU A 137 11.20 -1.56 5.58
C LEU A 137 12.35 -0.91 4.80
N ARG A 138 12.11 0.26 4.19
CA ARG A 138 13.15 1.03 3.51
C ARG A 138 14.26 1.46 4.47
N ALA A 139 13.93 1.95 5.67
CA ALA A 139 14.91 2.35 6.67
C ALA A 139 15.77 1.15 7.14
N ALA A 140 15.13 0.01 7.39
CA ALA A 140 15.82 -1.24 7.74
C ALA A 140 16.77 -1.69 6.62
N PHE A 141 16.30 -1.70 5.37
CA PHE A 141 17.12 -2.05 4.21
C PHE A 141 18.37 -1.17 4.08
N LEU A 142 18.21 0.16 4.23
CA LEU A 142 19.34 1.09 4.15
C LEU A 142 20.34 0.91 5.29
N ARG A 143 19.86 0.57 6.50
CA ARG A 143 20.75 0.24 7.65
C ARG A 143 21.55 -1.02 7.38
N VAL A 144 20.94 -2.09 6.88
CA VAL A 144 21.63 -3.35 6.55
C VAL A 144 22.64 -3.12 5.43
N ARG A 145 22.26 -2.39 4.38
CA ARG A 145 23.18 -2.06 3.27
C ARG A 145 24.40 -1.27 3.75
N LYS A 146 24.21 -0.28 4.65
CA LYS A 146 25.31 0.48 5.23
C LYS A 146 26.28 -0.38 6.05
N LYS A 147 25.76 -1.37 6.78
CA LYS A 147 26.61 -2.32 7.55
C LYS A 147 27.41 -3.26 6.66
N ARG A 148 26.89 -3.60 5.46
CA ARG A 148 27.54 -4.53 4.52
C ARG A 148 28.61 -3.87 3.63
N MET A 149 28.66 -2.53 3.56
CA MET A 149 29.72 -1.82 2.87
C MET A 149 30.87 -1.57 3.87
N PRO A 150 31.96 -2.37 3.84
CA PRO A 150 33.12 -2.11 4.71
C PRO A 150 33.71 -0.76 4.36
N CYS A 151 34.15 -0.03 5.40
CA CYS A 151 34.86 1.24 5.31
C CYS A 151 36.28 0.97 4.73
N GLY A 152 36.38 0.80 3.40
CA GLY A 152 37.62 0.35 2.77
C GLY A 152 37.82 0.78 1.32
N ALA A 153 37.22 1.89 0.89
CA ALA A 153 37.50 2.42 -0.46
C ALA A 153 37.56 3.97 -0.45
N ALA A 154 38.32 4.51 0.49
CA ALA A 154 38.67 5.92 0.48
C ALA A 154 40.11 6.06 0.98
N LYS A 155 41.10 5.63 0.15
CA LYS A 155 42.50 6.09 0.14
C LYS A 155 43.27 5.31 -0.95
N SER A 156 43.27 5.84 -2.14
CA SER A 156 44.45 5.81 -3.01
C SER A 156 44.23 6.87 -4.09
#